data_b3f1fb132839b09d9f6c8564d1d9084d
#
_entry.id   b3f1fb132839b09d9f6c8564d1d9084d
#
_cell.length_a   1.000
_cell.length_b   1.000
_cell.length_c   1.000
_cell.angle_alpha   90.00
_cell.angle_beta   90.00
_cell.angle_gamma   90.00
#
_symmetry.space_group_name_H-M   'P 1'
#
loop_
_entity.id
_entity.type
_entity.pdbx_description
1 polymer ?
#
loop_
_entity_poly.entity_id
_entity_poly.type
_entity_poly.pdbx_seq_one_letter_code
_entity_poly.pdbx_strand_id
1 'polypeptide(L)'
;MSLSADEFRAHLELSATIAGVRLSEIVLPSPHHVLLRAMRFHYLDWGTAGRPPVVFLHGGGLNAHTWDLVCAALRRERHCLALDQRGHGESEWSPEMDYSTESHAGDVDAFLEALKLERFVLVGMSLGGVNALAWAGKHRGRLAGLVLVDVGPEIRFDGVRKIAAFTSEATPLDSVEQFVDRAMAFNPRRNRELLRRSLLHNLRQMPDGRWMWKYDQRHRGKADPEAYARRRELLWSAVDTVECPTLVVRGAQSDVFHDEDAERLAGRFRRGRWVRVEGAGHTVQGDNPAGLLVSLREFLDELTPGR
;
A
#
# COMPACT_ATOMS: atom_id res chain seq x y z
N MET A 1 7.15 20.16 -5.80
CA MET A 1 6.55 20.33 -7.13
C MET A 1 5.81 19.03 -7.45
N SER A 2 4.53 19.08 -7.73
CA SER A 2 3.82 17.92 -8.30
C SER A 2 4.19 17.82 -9.78
N LEU A 3 4.29 16.61 -10.33
CA LEU A 3 4.47 16.40 -11.77
C LEU A 3 3.30 17.04 -12.52
N SER A 4 3.57 17.65 -13.67
CA SER A 4 2.51 18.02 -14.60
C SER A 4 1.79 16.77 -15.14
N ALA A 5 0.59 16.93 -15.67
CA ALA A 5 -0.16 15.81 -16.25
C ALA A 5 0.61 15.09 -17.37
N ASP A 6 1.33 15.85 -18.21
CA ASP A 6 2.12 15.26 -19.30
C ASP A 6 3.35 14.51 -18.78
N GLU A 7 4.04 15.04 -17.78
CA GLU A 7 5.14 14.35 -17.12
C GLU A 7 4.65 13.07 -16.44
N PHE A 8 3.53 13.11 -15.72
CA PHE A 8 2.97 11.93 -15.08
C PHE A 8 2.54 10.87 -16.11
N ARG A 9 1.92 11.29 -17.23
CA ARG A 9 1.57 10.38 -18.32
C ARG A 9 2.79 9.68 -18.88
N ALA A 10 3.84 10.42 -19.22
CA ALA A 10 5.10 9.89 -19.73
C ALA A 10 5.77 8.95 -18.71
N HIS A 11 5.71 9.31 -17.42
CA HIS A 11 6.21 8.47 -16.32
C HIS A 11 5.43 7.16 -16.20
N LEU A 12 4.11 7.18 -16.28
CA LEU A 12 3.28 5.97 -16.17
C LEU A 12 3.55 5.02 -17.34
N GLU A 13 3.61 5.55 -18.57
CA GLU A 13 3.86 4.79 -19.79
C GLU A 13 5.22 4.09 -19.75
N LEU A 14 6.28 4.85 -19.44
CA LEU A 14 7.62 4.28 -19.34
C LEU A 14 7.74 3.28 -18.19
N SER A 15 7.11 3.56 -17.05
CA SER A 15 7.09 2.62 -15.92
C SER A 15 6.38 1.32 -16.28
N ALA A 16 5.26 1.40 -16.99
CA ALA A 16 4.55 0.22 -17.48
C ALA A 16 5.42 -0.61 -18.44
N THR A 17 6.11 0.05 -19.36
CA THR A 17 7.03 -0.60 -20.31
C THR A 17 8.17 -1.32 -19.57
N ILE A 18 8.86 -0.64 -18.65
CA ILE A 18 9.98 -1.21 -17.88
C ILE A 18 9.51 -2.40 -17.01
N ALA A 19 8.34 -2.26 -16.38
CA ALA A 19 7.78 -3.27 -15.49
C ALA A 19 7.05 -4.41 -16.21
N GLY A 20 6.96 -4.39 -17.53
CA GLY A 20 6.24 -5.41 -18.31
C GLY A 20 4.73 -5.41 -18.08
N VAL A 21 4.16 -4.28 -17.63
CA VAL A 21 2.72 -4.13 -17.40
C VAL A 21 2.04 -3.64 -18.68
N ARG A 22 1.11 -4.42 -19.20
CA ARG A 22 0.30 -3.99 -20.35
C ARG A 22 -0.83 -3.08 -19.90
N LEU A 23 -0.82 -1.84 -20.38
CA LEU A 23 -1.92 -0.91 -20.22
C LEU A 23 -2.68 -0.81 -21.54
N SER A 24 -4.00 -0.94 -21.49
CA SER A 24 -4.87 -0.80 -22.68
C SER A 24 -4.97 0.66 -23.13
N GLU A 25 -4.75 1.57 -22.22
CA GLU A 25 -4.76 3.02 -22.43
C GLU A 25 -3.98 3.71 -21.28
N ILE A 26 -3.45 4.88 -21.55
CA ILE A 26 -2.80 5.71 -20.51
C ILE A 26 -3.81 6.74 -20.02
N VAL A 27 -4.42 6.45 -18.90
CA VAL A 27 -5.35 7.35 -18.20
C VAL A 27 -4.79 7.65 -16.83
N LEU A 28 -4.77 8.92 -16.48
CA LEU A 28 -4.32 9.37 -15.16
C LEU A 28 -5.48 9.30 -14.15
N PRO A 29 -5.19 9.08 -12.88
CA PRO A 29 -6.20 9.14 -11.83
C PRO A 29 -6.67 10.58 -11.60
N SER A 30 -7.86 10.72 -11.08
CA SER A 30 -8.34 11.98 -10.52
C SER A 30 -7.93 12.09 -9.05
N PRO A 31 -7.16 13.10 -8.66
CA PRO A 31 -6.84 13.36 -7.27
C PRO A 31 -8.04 13.98 -6.54
N HIS A 32 -8.35 13.49 -5.39
CA HIS A 32 -9.45 13.98 -4.56
C HIS A 32 -9.01 14.21 -3.12
N HIS A 33 -9.71 15.12 -2.45
CA HIS A 33 -9.59 15.30 -1.01
C HIS A 33 -10.93 15.06 -0.34
N VAL A 34 -10.89 14.49 0.85
CA VAL A 34 -12.07 14.22 1.69
C VAL A 34 -11.74 14.55 3.14
N LEU A 35 -12.69 15.12 3.85
CA LEU A 35 -12.56 15.39 5.29
C LEU A 35 -13.06 14.17 6.05
N LEU A 36 -12.18 13.52 6.78
CA LEU A 36 -12.48 12.35 7.61
C LEU A 36 -12.00 12.61 9.03
N ARG A 37 -12.87 12.43 10.03
CA ARG A 37 -12.50 12.57 11.44
C ARG A 37 -11.68 13.85 11.75
N ALA A 38 -12.13 14.97 11.17
CA ALA A 38 -11.53 16.30 11.28
C ALA A 38 -10.12 16.45 10.68
N MET A 39 -9.67 15.49 9.84
CA MET A 39 -8.43 15.57 9.07
C MET A 39 -8.73 15.49 7.57
N ARG A 40 -7.94 16.18 6.76
CA ARG A 40 -8.03 16.12 5.30
C ARG A 40 -7.21 14.93 4.79
N PHE A 41 -7.87 14.05 4.07
CA PHE A 41 -7.25 12.92 3.38
C PHE A 41 -7.26 13.13 1.87
N HIS A 42 -6.22 12.63 1.23
CA HIS A 42 -6.09 12.58 -0.22
C HIS A 42 -6.26 11.14 -0.71
N TYR A 43 -6.87 10.97 -1.88
CA TYR A 43 -6.91 9.67 -2.55
C TYR A 43 -6.89 9.86 -4.08
N LEU A 44 -6.46 8.81 -4.77
CA LEU A 44 -6.47 8.72 -6.21
C LEU A 44 -7.65 7.85 -6.66
N ASP A 45 -8.53 8.43 -7.48
CA ASP A 45 -9.61 7.71 -8.14
C ASP A 45 -9.20 7.40 -9.60
N TRP A 46 -9.03 6.12 -9.89
CA TRP A 46 -8.64 5.64 -11.21
C TRP A 46 -9.85 5.46 -12.15
N GLY A 47 -11.03 5.89 -11.71
CA GLY A 47 -12.24 5.93 -12.49
C GLY A 47 -12.91 4.57 -12.68
N THR A 48 -13.85 4.54 -13.68
CA THR A 48 -14.72 3.42 -14.01
C THR A 48 -15.75 3.16 -12.90
N ALA A 49 -16.38 4.24 -12.43
CA ALA A 49 -17.53 4.16 -11.51
C ALA A 49 -18.59 3.18 -12.05
N GLY A 50 -19.18 2.40 -11.14
CA GLY A 50 -20.12 1.32 -11.49
C GLY A 50 -19.47 -0.05 -11.69
N ARG A 51 -18.13 -0.14 -11.76
CA ARG A 51 -17.39 -1.40 -11.64
C ARG A 51 -17.20 -1.78 -10.17
N PRO A 52 -16.99 -3.08 -9.85
CA PRO A 52 -16.75 -3.51 -8.47
C PRO A 52 -15.56 -2.76 -7.85
N PRO A 53 -15.73 -2.12 -6.67
CA PRO A 53 -14.69 -1.31 -6.07
C PRO A 53 -13.54 -2.14 -5.50
N VAL A 54 -12.31 -1.62 -5.67
CA VAL A 54 -11.10 -2.13 -5.02
C VAL A 54 -10.40 -0.94 -4.36
N VAL A 55 -10.22 -1.01 -3.04
CA VAL A 55 -9.56 0.02 -2.25
C VAL A 55 -8.15 -0.45 -1.90
N PHE A 56 -7.16 0.41 -2.16
CA PHE A 56 -5.75 0.13 -1.98
C PHE A 56 -5.16 0.97 -0.85
N LEU A 57 -4.47 0.32 0.09
CA LEU A 57 -3.76 0.93 1.21
C LEU A 57 -2.26 0.65 1.08
N HIS A 58 -1.46 1.71 1.05
CA HIS A 58 -0.01 1.64 0.87
C HIS A 58 0.74 1.26 2.14
N GLY A 59 2.02 0.90 2.02
CA GLY A 59 2.94 0.63 3.12
C GLY A 59 3.49 1.88 3.78
N GLY A 60 4.10 1.73 4.95
CA GLY A 60 4.73 2.83 5.67
C GLY A 60 5.81 3.54 4.84
N GLY A 61 5.81 4.87 4.84
CA GLY A 61 6.72 5.70 4.06
C GLY A 61 6.41 5.80 2.57
N LEU A 62 5.36 5.12 2.10
CA LEU A 62 4.84 5.20 0.73
C LEU A 62 3.60 6.12 0.67
N ASN A 63 2.92 6.13 -0.47
CA ASN A 63 1.66 6.84 -0.70
C ASN A 63 0.82 6.13 -1.77
N ALA A 64 -0.34 6.70 -2.15
CA ALA A 64 -1.27 6.13 -3.11
C ALA A 64 -0.62 5.79 -4.47
N HIS A 65 0.35 6.58 -4.90
CA HIS A 65 1.06 6.36 -6.17
C HIS A 65 1.87 5.06 -6.25
N THR A 66 2.10 4.36 -5.12
CA THR A 66 2.72 3.03 -5.15
C THR A 66 1.86 2.01 -5.92
N TRP A 67 0.57 2.31 -6.10
CA TRP A 67 -0.41 1.46 -6.77
C TRP A 67 -0.69 1.85 -8.23
N ASP A 68 -0.03 2.89 -8.77
CA ASP A 68 -0.34 3.47 -10.08
C ASP A 68 -0.39 2.41 -11.20
N LEU A 69 0.64 1.58 -11.33
CA LEU A 69 0.67 0.53 -12.38
C LEU A 69 -0.41 -0.53 -12.19
N VAL A 70 -0.70 -0.88 -10.95
CA VAL A 70 -1.73 -1.88 -10.62
C VAL A 70 -3.11 -1.33 -10.92
N CYS A 71 -3.41 -0.12 -10.44
CA CYS A 71 -4.69 0.55 -10.65
C CYS A 71 -4.94 0.86 -12.13
N ALA A 72 -3.93 1.39 -12.85
CA ALA A 72 -4.02 1.66 -14.28
C ALA A 72 -4.33 0.39 -15.09
N ALA A 73 -3.75 -0.76 -14.70
CA ALA A 73 -3.99 -2.02 -15.38
C ALA A 73 -5.38 -2.63 -15.05
N LEU A 74 -5.94 -2.37 -13.86
CA LEU A 74 -7.21 -2.93 -13.41
C LEU A 74 -8.42 -2.04 -13.71
N ARG A 75 -8.22 -0.75 -14.00
CA ARG A 75 -9.26 0.27 -14.04
C ARG A 75 -10.44 -0.01 -14.98
N ARG A 76 -10.25 -0.80 -16.03
CA ARG A 76 -11.35 -1.18 -16.94
C ARG A 76 -12.30 -2.22 -16.34
N GLU A 77 -11.80 -3.02 -15.44
CA GLU A 77 -12.50 -4.16 -14.84
C GLU A 77 -13.02 -3.83 -13.44
N ARG A 78 -12.34 -2.90 -12.77
CA ARG A 78 -12.58 -2.52 -11.35
C ARG A 78 -12.54 -1.00 -11.17
N HIS A 79 -13.31 -0.50 -10.22
CA HIS A 79 -13.19 0.88 -9.74
C HIS A 79 -12.07 0.93 -8.68
N CYS A 80 -10.89 1.38 -9.07
CA CYS A 80 -9.72 1.38 -8.21
C CYS A 80 -9.56 2.71 -7.48
N LEU A 81 -9.48 2.66 -6.15
CA LEU A 81 -9.34 3.80 -5.25
C LEU A 81 -8.10 3.60 -4.39
N ALA A 82 -7.13 4.48 -4.42
CA ALA A 82 -5.90 4.39 -3.64
C ALA A 82 -5.83 5.54 -2.63
N LEU A 83 -5.84 5.22 -1.33
CA LEU A 83 -5.86 6.20 -0.24
C LEU A 83 -4.44 6.53 0.21
N ASP A 84 -4.13 7.82 0.33
CA ASP A 84 -3.02 8.29 1.16
C ASP A 84 -3.44 8.19 2.63
N GLN A 85 -2.85 7.27 3.36
CA GLN A 85 -3.18 7.07 4.77
C GLN A 85 -2.67 8.25 5.61
N ARG A 86 -3.22 8.46 6.83
CA ARG A 86 -2.81 9.54 7.74
C ARG A 86 -1.29 9.67 7.80
N GLY A 87 -0.79 10.89 7.75
CA GLY A 87 0.64 11.18 7.86
C GLY A 87 1.46 10.85 6.63
N HIS A 88 0.85 10.49 5.49
CA HIS A 88 1.53 10.11 4.27
C HIS A 88 0.97 10.86 3.05
N GLY A 89 1.80 10.98 2.02
CA GLY A 89 1.41 11.57 0.73
C GLY A 89 0.92 13.01 0.87
N GLU A 90 -0.26 13.27 0.35
CA GLU A 90 -0.94 14.57 0.43
C GLU A 90 -2.02 14.61 1.54
N SER A 91 -2.16 13.53 2.32
CA SER A 91 -3.01 13.51 3.52
C SER A 91 -2.37 14.24 4.68
N GLU A 92 -3.18 14.82 5.57
CA GLU A 92 -2.69 15.55 6.73
C GLU A 92 -1.93 14.65 7.70
N TRP A 93 -0.97 15.27 8.38
CA TRP A 93 -0.26 14.67 9.50
C TRP A 93 -1.10 14.79 10.76
N SER A 94 -1.13 13.73 11.56
CA SER A 94 -1.89 13.75 12.82
C SER A 94 -1.36 14.85 13.74
N PRO A 95 -2.20 15.80 14.18
CA PRO A 95 -1.81 16.81 15.14
C PRO A 95 -1.34 16.22 16.47
N GLU A 96 -2.02 15.16 16.92
CA GLU A 96 -1.72 14.43 18.16
C GLU A 96 -0.62 13.38 17.99
N MET A 97 -0.02 13.25 16.79
CA MET A 97 0.92 12.18 16.44
C MET A 97 0.36 10.77 16.69
N ASP A 98 -0.96 10.61 16.60
CA ASP A 98 -1.60 9.31 16.74
C ASP A 98 -1.58 8.55 15.39
N TYR A 99 -0.73 7.53 15.34
CA TYR A 99 -0.54 6.61 14.23
C TYR A 99 -0.81 5.17 14.68
N SER A 100 -1.66 5.00 15.68
CA SER A 100 -2.10 3.69 16.16
C SER A 100 -2.86 2.92 15.06
N THR A 101 -2.84 1.60 15.16
CA THR A 101 -3.60 0.71 14.27
C THR A 101 -5.10 1.02 14.34
N GLU A 102 -5.60 1.35 15.51
CA GLU A 102 -6.99 1.73 15.76
C GLU A 102 -7.37 3.01 15.02
N SER A 103 -6.51 4.01 15.06
CA SER A 103 -6.75 5.29 14.36
C SER A 103 -6.69 5.12 12.85
N HIS A 104 -5.73 4.38 12.34
CA HIS A 104 -5.69 4.02 10.91
C HIS A 104 -6.94 3.24 10.47
N ALA A 105 -7.36 2.22 11.23
CA ALA A 105 -8.55 1.45 10.91
C ALA A 105 -9.82 2.33 10.94
N GLY A 106 -9.89 3.28 11.89
CA GLY A 106 -10.98 4.26 11.95
C GLY A 106 -11.00 5.22 10.75
N ASP A 107 -9.84 5.57 10.17
CA ASP A 107 -9.79 6.38 8.95
C ASP A 107 -10.25 5.58 7.73
N VAL A 108 -9.86 4.31 7.65
CA VAL A 108 -10.35 3.41 6.60
C VAL A 108 -11.86 3.31 6.66
N ASP A 109 -12.43 3.13 7.85
CA ASP A 109 -13.88 3.09 8.04
C ASP A 109 -14.56 4.38 7.57
N ALA A 110 -14.09 5.53 8.03
CA ALA A 110 -14.61 6.84 7.64
C ALA A 110 -14.48 7.09 6.12
N PHE A 111 -13.40 6.62 5.48
CA PHE A 111 -13.19 6.71 4.03
C PHE A 111 -14.23 5.89 3.27
N LEU A 112 -14.44 4.65 3.68
CA LEU A 112 -15.41 3.75 3.06
C LEU A 112 -16.84 4.26 3.19
N GLU A 113 -17.19 4.85 4.36
CA GLU A 113 -18.50 5.49 4.60
C GLU A 113 -18.67 6.75 3.73
N ALA A 114 -17.67 7.63 3.69
CA ALA A 114 -17.73 8.86 2.89
C ALA A 114 -17.95 8.58 1.40
N LEU A 115 -17.38 7.49 0.88
CA LEU A 115 -17.55 7.06 -0.51
C LEU A 115 -18.74 6.11 -0.71
N LYS A 116 -19.50 5.80 0.35
CA LYS A 116 -20.66 4.89 0.33
C LYS A 116 -20.37 3.54 -0.29
N LEU A 117 -19.21 2.96 0.06
CA LEU A 117 -18.80 1.66 -0.44
C LEU A 117 -19.39 0.54 0.43
N GLU A 118 -20.48 -0.08 -0.06
CA GLU A 118 -21.16 -1.15 0.66
C GLU A 118 -20.44 -2.50 0.57
N ARG A 119 -19.95 -2.83 -0.63
CA ARG A 119 -19.22 -4.08 -0.90
C ARG A 119 -18.02 -3.82 -1.81
N PHE A 120 -16.84 -4.17 -1.37
CA PHE A 120 -15.56 -3.87 -2.03
C PHE A 120 -14.49 -4.92 -1.71
N VAL A 121 -13.41 -4.91 -2.46
CA VAL A 121 -12.17 -5.63 -2.11
C VAL A 121 -11.22 -4.63 -1.45
N LEU A 122 -10.59 -5.05 -0.35
CA LEU A 122 -9.59 -4.24 0.35
C LEU A 122 -8.21 -4.87 0.13
N VAL A 123 -7.29 -4.10 -0.41
CA VAL A 123 -5.90 -4.51 -0.70
C VAL A 123 -4.97 -3.67 0.16
N GLY A 124 -4.18 -4.30 1.01
CA GLY A 124 -3.23 -3.59 1.87
C GLY A 124 -1.82 -4.18 1.81
N MET A 125 -0.82 -3.32 1.66
CA MET A 125 0.59 -3.68 1.69
C MET A 125 1.23 -3.23 3.01
N SER A 126 1.95 -4.13 3.71
CA SER A 126 2.69 -3.78 4.94
C SER A 126 1.80 -3.03 5.95
N LEU A 127 2.09 -1.77 6.30
CA LEU A 127 1.24 -0.93 7.15
C LEU A 127 -0.22 -0.94 6.69
N GLY A 128 -0.46 -0.78 5.38
CA GLY A 128 -1.81 -0.81 4.82
C GLY A 128 -2.50 -2.17 5.01
N GLY A 129 -1.74 -3.26 5.00
CA GLY A 129 -2.27 -4.60 5.27
C GLY A 129 -2.61 -4.81 6.75
N VAL A 130 -1.80 -4.28 7.67
CA VAL A 130 -2.11 -4.23 9.12
C VAL A 130 -3.44 -3.50 9.33
N ASN A 131 -3.58 -2.33 8.73
CA ASN A 131 -4.78 -1.48 8.87
C ASN A 131 -6.02 -2.13 8.22
N ALA A 132 -5.84 -2.75 7.05
CA ALA A 132 -6.90 -3.50 6.37
C ALA A 132 -7.40 -4.68 7.21
N LEU A 133 -6.49 -5.46 7.79
CA LEU A 133 -6.83 -6.60 8.62
C LEU A 133 -7.51 -6.16 9.94
N ALA A 134 -6.99 -5.12 10.58
CA ALA A 134 -7.59 -4.56 11.80
C ALA A 134 -9.00 -4.04 11.56
N TRP A 135 -9.24 -3.38 10.41
CA TRP A 135 -10.57 -2.96 9.98
C TRP A 135 -11.47 -4.16 9.71
N ALA A 136 -10.99 -5.13 8.94
CA ALA A 136 -11.75 -6.32 8.53
C ALA A 136 -12.24 -7.14 9.74
N GLY A 137 -11.44 -7.23 10.79
CA GLY A 137 -11.80 -7.93 12.01
C GLY A 137 -13.01 -7.35 12.76
N LYS A 138 -13.33 -6.08 12.52
CA LYS A 138 -14.46 -5.37 13.14
C LYS A 138 -15.70 -5.27 12.25
N HIS A 139 -15.57 -5.49 10.92
CA HIS A 139 -16.63 -5.22 9.94
C HIS A 139 -16.97 -6.45 9.10
N ARG A 140 -17.72 -7.36 9.70
CA ARG A 140 -18.17 -8.59 9.03
C ARG A 140 -19.11 -8.30 7.87
N GLY A 141 -18.99 -9.07 6.80
CA GLY A 141 -19.95 -9.07 5.67
C GLY A 141 -19.78 -7.96 4.64
N ARG A 142 -19.01 -6.90 4.91
CA ARG A 142 -18.79 -5.79 3.97
C ARG A 142 -17.73 -6.09 2.89
N LEU A 143 -16.77 -6.95 3.18
CA LEU A 143 -15.73 -7.32 2.22
C LEU A 143 -16.21 -8.35 1.20
N ALA A 144 -16.02 -8.06 -0.08
CA ALA A 144 -16.06 -9.06 -1.14
C ALA A 144 -14.81 -9.95 -1.09
N GLY A 145 -13.67 -9.39 -0.72
CA GLY A 145 -12.39 -10.07 -0.54
C GLY A 145 -11.36 -9.19 0.16
N LEU A 146 -10.34 -9.84 0.74
CA LEU A 146 -9.21 -9.18 1.40
C LEU A 146 -7.91 -9.63 0.74
N VAL A 147 -6.99 -8.70 0.47
CA VAL A 147 -5.65 -9.01 -0.02
C VAL A 147 -4.61 -8.40 0.89
N LEU A 148 -3.74 -9.22 1.44
CA LEU A 148 -2.64 -8.83 2.32
C LEU A 148 -1.32 -9.03 1.57
N VAL A 149 -0.61 -7.92 1.27
CA VAL A 149 0.63 -7.95 0.49
C VAL A 149 1.83 -7.81 1.42
N ASP A 150 2.56 -8.90 1.54
CA ASP A 150 3.83 -9.06 2.26
C ASP A 150 3.76 -8.62 3.73
N VAL A 151 2.73 -9.07 4.42
CA VAL A 151 2.46 -8.73 5.83
C VAL A 151 1.55 -9.75 6.50
N GLY A 152 1.71 -9.87 7.81
CA GLY A 152 0.87 -10.64 8.71
C GLY A 152 0.86 -10.07 10.13
N PRO A 153 0.18 -10.72 11.07
CA PRO A 153 0.22 -10.36 12.49
C PRO A 153 1.62 -10.39 13.09
N GLU A 154 2.49 -11.24 12.57
CA GLU A 154 3.89 -11.35 12.94
C GLU A 154 4.79 -10.90 11.79
N ILE A 155 5.90 -10.28 12.15
CA ILE A 155 6.89 -9.75 11.20
C ILE A 155 8.29 -10.15 11.65
N ARG A 156 9.20 -10.31 10.69
CA ARG A 156 10.61 -10.59 10.94
C ARG A 156 11.34 -9.29 11.30
N PHE A 157 11.75 -9.16 12.56
CA PHE A 157 12.35 -7.92 13.09
C PHE A 157 13.61 -7.49 12.33
N ASP A 158 14.40 -8.42 11.80
CA ASP A 158 15.63 -8.09 11.07
C ASP A 158 15.33 -7.34 9.77
N GLY A 159 14.32 -7.77 9.00
CA GLY A 159 13.87 -7.05 7.82
C GLY A 159 13.30 -5.68 8.15
N VAL A 160 12.48 -5.61 9.20
CA VAL A 160 11.89 -4.35 9.68
C VAL A 160 12.96 -3.36 10.16
N ARG A 161 14.00 -3.81 10.86
CA ARG A 161 15.12 -2.96 11.29
C ARG A 161 15.85 -2.34 10.10
N LYS A 162 16.10 -3.11 9.03
CA LYS A 162 16.71 -2.59 7.80
C LYS A 162 15.84 -1.47 7.18
N ILE A 163 14.54 -1.72 7.05
CA ILE A 163 13.59 -0.72 6.53
C ILE A 163 13.56 0.51 7.44
N ALA A 164 13.47 0.32 8.76
CA ALA A 164 13.46 1.41 9.72
C ALA A 164 14.74 2.25 9.64
N ALA A 165 15.91 1.62 9.53
CA ALA A 165 17.18 2.31 9.36
C ALA A 165 17.19 3.16 8.08
N PHE A 166 16.77 2.59 6.94
CA PHE A 166 16.66 3.32 5.67
C PHE A 166 15.71 4.52 5.75
N THR A 167 14.55 4.32 6.36
CA THR A 167 13.51 5.34 6.42
C THR A 167 13.69 6.33 7.59
N SER A 168 14.51 6.05 8.61
CA SER A 168 14.73 6.92 9.77
C SER A 168 15.71 8.07 9.51
N GLU A 169 16.49 8.02 8.44
CA GLU A 169 17.37 9.13 8.08
C GLU A 169 16.53 10.33 7.60
N ALA A 170 16.13 11.15 8.56
CA ALA A 170 15.24 12.30 8.38
C ALA A 170 15.92 13.53 7.76
N THR A 171 17.19 13.46 7.43
CA THR A 171 17.95 14.62 6.94
C THR A 171 17.50 14.99 5.52
N PRO A 172 17.09 16.24 5.29
CA PRO A 172 16.82 16.71 3.93
C PRO A 172 18.09 16.58 3.06
N LEU A 173 17.90 16.15 1.81
CA LEU A 173 18.97 16.01 0.83
C LEU A 173 18.84 17.06 -0.28
N ASP A 174 19.96 17.36 -0.94
CA ASP A 174 20.01 18.44 -1.94
C ASP A 174 19.31 18.05 -3.26
N SER A 175 19.14 16.76 -3.51
CA SER A 175 18.54 16.30 -4.77
C SER A 175 17.76 14.99 -4.61
N VAL A 176 16.85 14.73 -5.54
CA VAL A 176 16.15 13.43 -5.68
C VAL A 176 17.13 12.30 -5.95
N GLU A 177 18.20 12.57 -6.71
CA GLU A 177 19.21 11.56 -7.05
C GLU A 177 19.93 11.01 -5.81
N GLN A 178 20.18 11.85 -4.79
CA GLN A 178 20.76 11.37 -3.52
C GLN A 178 19.81 10.39 -2.79
N PHE A 179 18.48 10.61 -2.87
CA PHE A 179 17.49 9.63 -2.37
C PHE A 179 17.51 8.35 -3.20
N VAL A 180 17.64 8.46 -4.53
CA VAL A 180 17.74 7.29 -5.43
C VAL A 180 18.99 6.47 -5.08
N ASP A 181 20.15 7.11 -4.94
CA ASP A 181 21.41 6.43 -4.60
C ASP A 181 21.30 5.70 -3.26
N ARG A 182 20.73 6.36 -2.24
CA ARG A 182 20.49 5.76 -0.93
C ARG A 182 19.54 4.57 -1.03
N ALA A 183 18.46 4.69 -1.78
CA ALA A 183 17.49 3.62 -1.95
C ALA A 183 18.04 2.45 -2.77
N MET A 184 18.90 2.71 -3.76
CA MET A 184 19.64 1.69 -4.51
C MET A 184 20.67 0.96 -3.63
N ALA A 185 21.33 1.68 -2.72
CA ALA A 185 22.25 1.05 -1.75
C ALA A 185 21.48 0.13 -0.77
N PHE A 186 20.26 0.52 -0.38
CA PHE A 186 19.39 -0.30 0.46
C PHE A 186 18.85 -1.54 -0.27
N ASN A 187 18.39 -1.39 -1.52
CA ASN A 187 17.90 -2.49 -2.35
C ASN A 187 18.43 -2.38 -3.78
N PRO A 188 19.63 -2.93 -4.06
CA PRO A 188 20.30 -2.82 -5.37
C PRO A 188 19.61 -3.62 -6.49
N ARG A 189 18.62 -4.46 -6.16
CA ARG A 189 17.88 -5.27 -7.13
C ARG A 189 16.80 -4.47 -7.87
N ARG A 190 16.40 -3.31 -7.33
CA ARG A 190 15.35 -2.49 -7.95
C ARG A 190 15.84 -1.83 -9.24
N ASN A 191 14.94 -1.70 -10.19
CA ASN A 191 15.21 -0.88 -11.36
C ASN A 191 15.32 0.59 -10.93
N ARG A 192 16.47 1.22 -11.20
CA ARG A 192 16.79 2.59 -10.77
C ARG A 192 15.76 3.61 -11.29
N GLU A 193 15.32 3.45 -12.54
CA GLU A 193 14.37 4.38 -13.14
C GLU A 193 12.96 4.27 -12.52
N LEU A 194 12.48 3.04 -12.27
CA LEU A 194 11.22 2.82 -11.55
C LEU A 194 11.28 3.38 -10.14
N LEU A 195 12.41 3.19 -9.46
CA LEU A 195 12.63 3.71 -8.12
C LEU A 195 12.63 5.24 -8.10
N ARG A 196 13.34 5.87 -9.04
CA ARG A 196 13.38 7.33 -9.19
C ARG A 196 11.98 7.91 -9.35
N ARG A 197 11.17 7.30 -10.20
CA ARG A 197 9.78 7.71 -10.44
C ARG A 197 8.91 7.59 -9.18
N SER A 198 9.02 6.48 -8.48
CA SER A 198 8.35 6.28 -7.19
C SER A 198 8.76 7.37 -6.18
N LEU A 199 10.05 7.70 -6.11
CA LEU A 199 10.56 8.71 -5.18
C LEU A 199 10.05 10.12 -5.49
N LEU A 200 9.82 10.49 -6.76
CA LEU A 200 9.22 11.78 -7.10
C LEU A 200 7.84 12.00 -6.46
N HIS A 201 7.08 10.94 -6.25
CA HIS A 201 5.80 11.01 -5.54
C HIS A 201 5.95 11.00 -4.02
N ASN A 202 7.01 10.39 -3.50
CA ASN A 202 7.26 10.24 -2.06
C ASN A 202 8.03 11.41 -1.44
N LEU A 203 8.58 12.31 -2.25
CA LEU A 203 9.40 13.42 -1.81
C LEU A 203 8.68 14.75 -2.04
N ARG A 204 8.98 15.73 -1.19
CA ARG A 204 8.61 17.14 -1.37
C ARG A 204 9.84 18.02 -1.33
N GLN A 205 9.84 19.09 -2.13
CA GLN A 205 10.86 20.11 -2.06
C GLN A 205 10.51 21.11 -0.95
N MET A 206 11.51 21.46 -0.16
CA MET A 206 11.40 22.45 0.89
C MET A 206 11.63 23.87 0.33
N PRO A 207 11.24 24.93 1.08
CA PRO A 207 11.49 26.32 0.66
C PRO A 207 12.97 26.66 0.41
N ASP A 208 13.91 25.96 1.06
CA ASP A 208 15.35 26.13 0.88
C ASP A 208 15.92 25.32 -0.31
N GLY A 209 15.05 24.69 -1.11
CA GLY A 209 15.39 23.92 -2.30
C GLY A 209 15.75 22.46 -2.04
N ARG A 210 15.98 22.06 -0.78
CA ARG A 210 16.26 20.66 -0.41
C ARG A 210 15.02 19.80 -0.50
N TRP A 211 15.21 18.48 -0.50
CA TRP A 211 14.15 17.48 -0.60
C TRP A 211 14.01 16.70 0.71
N MET A 212 12.78 16.34 1.04
CA MET A 212 12.47 15.50 2.18
C MET A 212 11.29 14.58 1.88
N TRP A 213 11.11 13.57 2.71
CA TRP A 213 9.98 12.66 2.64
C TRP A 213 8.64 13.38 2.88
N LYS A 214 7.58 12.97 2.16
CA LYS A 214 6.22 13.47 2.37
C LYS A 214 5.52 12.90 3.61
N TYR A 215 6.00 11.78 4.14
CA TYR A 215 5.37 11.22 5.34
C TYR A 215 5.90 11.85 6.63
N ASP A 216 5.08 11.79 7.69
CA ASP A 216 5.42 12.33 9.00
C ASP A 216 6.49 11.48 9.68
N GLN A 217 7.65 12.07 9.92
CA GLN A 217 8.77 11.40 10.56
C GLN A 217 8.81 11.58 12.07
N ARG A 218 7.94 12.44 12.63
CA ARG A 218 7.92 12.75 14.08
C ARG A 218 7.47 11.56 14.92
N HIS A 219 6.61 10.69 14.37
CA HIS A 219 6.04 9.54 15.09
C HIS A 219 7.00 8.34 15.22
N ARG A 220 8.20 8.41 14.68
CA ARG A 220 9.20 7.35 14.76
C ARG A 220 9.73 7.20 16.16
N GLY A 221 8.91 6.63 17.02
CA GLY A 221 9.24 6.29 18.38
C GLY A 221 10.19 5.10 18.50
N LYS A 222 10.72 4.89 19.70
CA LYS A 222 11.40 3.65 20.09
C LYS A 222 10.42 2.49 19.90
N ALA A 223 10.92 1.34 19.44
CA ALA A 223 10.14 0.13 19.40
C ALA A 223 9.52 -0.15 20.78
N ASP A 224 8.20 -0.24 20.84
CA ASP A 224 7.47 -0.60 22.06
C ASP A 224 7.05 -2.08 21.94
N PRO A 225 7.71 -2.99 22.68
CA PRO A 225 7.40 -4.41 22.65
C PRO A 225 5.96 -4.73 23.09
N GLU A 226 5.41 -3.96 24.03
CA GLU A 226 4.05 -4.16 24.52
C GLU A 226 3.02 -3.74 23.46
N ALA A 227 3.23 -2.58 22.80
CA ALA A 227 2.38 -2.15 21.69
C ALA A 227 2.44 -3.16 20.54
N TYR A 228 3.61 -3.73 20.25
CA TYR A 228 3.75 -4.81 19.27
C TYR A 228 2.96 -6.07 19.68
N ALA A 229 3.07 -6.50 20.93
CA ALA A 229 2.34 -7.67 21.44
C ALA A 229 0.82 -7.47 21.35
N ARG A 230 0.33 -6.32 21.83
CA ARG A 230 -1.10 -5.95 21.71
C ARG A 230 -1.59 -5.95 20.28
N ARG A 231 -0.82 -5.34 19.35
CA ARG A 231 -1.15 -5.34 17.93
C ARG A 231 -1.18 -6.76 17.35
N ARG A 232 -0.22 -7.60 17.69
CA ARG A 232 -0.17 -9.00 17.24
C ARG A 232 -1.42 -9.77 17.66
N GLU A 233 -1.83 -9.65 18.92
CA GLU A 233 -3.06 -10.29 19.42
C GLU A 233 -4.31 -9.78 18.71
N LEU A 234 -4.43 -8.45 18.55
CA LEU A 234 -5.53 -7.83 17.81
C LEU A 234 -5.62 -8.38 16.38
N LEU A 235 -4.49 -8.50 15.69
CA LEU A 235 -4.49 -8.96 14.30
C LEU A 235 -4.79 -10.46 14.18
N TRP A 236 -4.30 -11.31 15.10
CA TRP A 236 -4.68 -12.72 15.11
C TRP A 236 -6.17 -12.91 15.42
N SER A 237 -6.72 -12.15 16.36
CA SER A 237 -8.16 -12.14 16.62
C SER A 237 -8.95 -11.68 15.38
N ALA A 238 -8.45 -10.70 14.64
CA ALA A 238 -9.07 -10.27 13.39
C ALA A 238 -9.05 -11.37 12.32
N VAL A 239 -7.94 -12.12 12.17
CA VAL A 239 -7.85 -13.28 11.26
C VAL A 239 -8.97 -14.26 11.50
N ASP A 240 -9.26 -14.58 12.79
CA ASP A 240 -10.29 -15.54 13.17
C ASP A 240 -11.72 -15.08 12.84
N THR A 241 -11.93 -13.77 12.64
CA THR A 241 -13.26 -13.20 12.38
C THR A 241 -13.52 -12.89 10.91
N VAL A 242 -12.49 -12.87 10.06
CA VAL A 242 -12.63 -12.62 8.62
C VAL A 242 -13.28 -13.82 7.93
N GLU A 243 -14.39 -13.57 7.24
CA GLU A 243 -15.20 -14.61 6.56
C GLU A 243 -15.08 -14.55 5.02
N CYS A 244 -14.64 -13.43 4.46
CA CYS A 244 -14.47 -13.27 3.02
C CYS A 244 -13.28 -14.09 2.50
N PRO A 245 -13.24 -14.41 1.19
CA PRO A 245 -12.03 -14.91 0.56
C PRO A 245 -10.85 -14.00 0.84
N THR A 246 -9.70 -14.58 1.19
CA THR A 246 -8.50 -13.82 1.54
C THR A 246 -7.30 -14.35 0.78
N LEU A 247 -6.60 -13.45 0.09
CA LEU A 247 -5.35 -13.71 -0.59
C LEU A 247 -4.19 -13.12 0.19
N VAL A 248 -3.23 -13.94 0.58
CA VAL A 248 -1.95 -13.51 1.14
C VAL A 248 -0.92 -13.54 0.02
N VAL A 249 -0.32 -12.40 -0.30
CA VAL A 249 0.73 -12.28 -1.33
C VAL A 249 2.06 -12.08 -0.66
N ARG A 250 3.05 -12.90 -1.01
CA ARG A 250 4.40 -12.81 -0.48
C ARG A 250 5.40 -12.48 -1.59
N GLY A 251 6.32 -11.53 -1.36
CA GLY A 251 7.46 -11.31 -2.25
C GLY A 251 8.53 -12.37 -2.05
N ALA A 252 8.91 -13.10 -3.09
CA ALA A 252 9.84 -14.24 -3.02
C ALA A 252 11.21 -13.92 -2.38
N GLN A 253 11.60 -12.65 -2.35
CA GLN A 253 12.85 -12.15 -1.81
C GLN A 253 12.68 -11.25 -0.58
N SER A 254 11.48 -11.28 0.05
CA SER A 254 11.21 -10.48 1.24
C SER A 254 11.94 -11.01 2.47
N ASP A 255 12.58 -10.09 3.21
CA ASP A 255 13.21 -10.36 4.52
C ASP A 255 12.22 -10.15 5.69
N VAL A 256 11.01 -9.64 5.41
CA VAL A 256 10.03 -9.22 6.41
C VAL A 256 8.99 -10.29 6.66
N PHE A 257 8.67 -11.07 5.62
CA PHE A 257 7.58 -12.05 5.63
C PHE A 257 8.01 -13.26 4.79
N HIS A 258 8.06 -14.45 5.37
CA HIS A 258 8.58 -15.66 4.74
C HIS A 258 7.44 -16.60 4.31
N ASP A 259 7.80 -17.67 3.57
CA ASP A 259 6.81 -18.64 3.07
C ASP A 259 6.03 -19.29 4.21
N GLU A 260 6.72 -19.66 5.30
CA GLU A 260 6.08 -20.27 6.48
C GLU A 260 5.08 -19.31 7.16
N ASP A 261 5.38 -18.01 7.15
CA ASP A 261 4.49 -16.99 7.70
C ASP A 261 3.25 -16.82 6.83
N ALA A 262 3.43 -16.84 5.49
CA ALA A 262 2.34 -16.75 4.53
C ALA A 262 1.43 -17.98 4.57
N GLU A 263 2.02 -19.17 4.61
CA GLU A 263 1.29 -20.44 4.71
C GLU A 263 0.49 -20.51 6.01
N ARG A 264 1.12 -20.19 7.17
CA ARG A 264 0.47 -20.17 8.48
C ARG A 264 -0.69 -19.16 8.50
N LEU A 265 -0.47 -17.94 7.98
CA LEU A 265 -1.51 -16.91 7.94
C LEU A 265 -2.68 -17.31 7.05
N ALA A 266 -2.40 -17.78 5.84
CA ALA A 266 -3.43 -18.21 4.90
C ALA A 266 -4.23 -19.40 5.44
N GLY A 267 -3.56 -20.39 6.05
CA GLY A 267 -4.20 -21.55 6.67
C GLY A 267 -5.08 -21.22 7.87
N ARG A 268 -4.87 -20.06 8.53
CA ARG A 268 -5.71 -19.63 9.66
C ARG A 268 -7.01 -18.94 9.21
N PHE A 269 -7.04 -18.30 8.05
CA PHE A 269 -8.28 -17.76 7.50
C PHE A 269 -9.25 -18.86 7.10
N ARG A 270 -10.53 -18.65 7.28
CA ARG A 270 -11.60 -19.61 6.87
C ARG A 270 -11.57 -19.89 5.36
N ARG A 271 -11.19 -18.91 4.54
CA ARG A 271 -11.13 -18.96 3.07
C ARG A 271 -9.84 -18.31 2.59
N GLY A 272 -8.71 -18.70 3.20
CA GLY A 272 -7.41 -18.15 2.90
C GLY A 272 -6.64 -18.99 1.86
N ARG A 273 -5.91 -18.31 1.00
CA ARG A 273 -4.85 -18.89 0.18
C ARG A 273 -3.66 -17.94 0.09
N TRP A 274 -2.51 -18.43 -0.27
CA TRP A 274 -1.35 -17.59 -0.48
C TRP A 274 -0.67 -17.86 -1.81
N VAL A 275 0.06 -16.85 -2.27
CA VAL A 275 0.86 -16.90 -3.51
C VAL A 275 2.20 -16.22 -3.28
N ARG A 276 3.21 -16.68 -4.01
CA ARG A 276 4.54 -16.10 -4.05
C ARG A 276 4.74 -15.36 -5.37
N VAL A 277 5.21 -14.10 -5.28
CA VAL A 277 5.56 -13.29 -6.45
C VAL A 277 7.07 -13.31 -6.62
N GLU A 278 7.53 -13.97 -7.68
CA GLU A 278 8.95 -14.09 -7.99
C GLU A 278 9.57 -12.74 -8.34
N GLY A 279 10.86 -12.57 -8.03
CA GLY A 279 11.59 -11.33 -8.31
C GLY A 279 11.17 -10.12 -7.46
N ALA A 280 10.30 -10.29 -6.48
CA ALA A 280 9.82 -9.23 -5.60
C ALA A 280 10.34 -9.40 -4.17
N GLY A 281 10.77 -8.29 -3.56
CA GLY A 281 11.01 -8.17 -2.13
C GLY A 281 9.76 -7.67 -1.39
N HIS A 282 9.99 -6.94 -0.29
CA HIS A 282 8.90 -6.42 0.55
C HIS A 282 7.91 -5.51 -0.21
N THR A 283 8.39 -4.70 -1.16
CA THR A 283 7.54 -3.78 -1.94
C THR A 283 7.07 -4.46 -3.23
N VAL A 284 6.23 -5.50 -3.11
CA VAL A 284 5.84 -6.38 -4.23
C VAL A 284 5.31 -5.60 -5.44
N GLN A 285 4.42 -4.61 -5.21
CA GLN A 285 3.83 -3.77 -6.24
C GLN A 285 4.84 -2.83 -6.92
N GLY A 286 5.97 -2.57 -6.28
CA GLY A 286 7.05 -1.75 -6.82
C GLY A 286 8.16 -2.56 -7.48
N ASP A 287 8.34 -3.80 -7.06
CA ASP A 287 9.41 -4.68 -7.54
C ASP A 287 8.96 -5.53 -8.74
N ASN A 288 7.76 -6.13 -8.65
CA ASN A 288 7.16 -6.91 -9.74
C ASN A 288 5.63 -6.68 -9.81
N PRO A 289 5.19 -5.50 -10.29
CA PRO A 289 3.75 -5.23 -10.46
C PRO A 289 3.05 -6.17 -11.45
N ALA A 290 3.75 -6.65 -12.48
CA ALA A 290 3.20 -7.59 -13.45
C ALA A 290 2.85 -8.94 -12.79
N GLY A 291 3.76 -9.50 -11.97
CA GLY A 291 3.51 -10.72 -11.21
C GLY A 291 2.39 -10.57 -10.18
N LEU A 292 2.35 -9.42 -9.49
CA LEU A 292 1.24 -9.10 -8.58
C LEU A 292 -0.10 -9.03 -9.31
N LEU A 293 -0.14 -8.40 -10.49
CA LEU A 293 -1.35 -8.27 -11.31
C LEU A 293 -1.93 -9.62 -11.74
N VAL A 294 -1.10 -10.60 -12.06
CA VAL A 294 -1.57 -11.97 -12.36
C VAL A 294 -2.36 -12.51 -11.18
N SER A 295 -1.76 -12.52 -10.00
CA SER A 295 -2.41 -13.05 -8.78
C SER A 295 -3.65 -12.26 -8.35
N LEU A 296 -3.62 -10.93 -8.53
CA LEU A 296 -4.78 -10.08 -8.22
C LEU A 296 -5.94 -10.34 -9.18
N ARG A 297 -5.69 -10.46 -10.49
CA ARG A 297 -6.75 -10.74 -11.47
C ARG A 297 -7.41 -12.07 -11.20
N GLU A 298 -6.64 -13.15 -11.05
CA GLU A 298 -7.17 -14.47 -10.69
C GLU A 298 -8.07 -14.38 -9.45
N PHE A 299 -7.60 -13.73 -8.39
CA PHE A 299 -8.38 -13.57 -7.17
C PHE A 299 -9.65 -12.75 -7.38
N LEU A 300 -9.56 -11.62 -8.07
CA LEU A 300 -10.70 -10.74 -8.31
C LEU A 300 -11.76 -11.39 -9.20
N ASP A 301 -11.35 -12.21 -10.16
CA ASP A 301 -12.26 -12.91 -11.06
C ASP A 301 -13.05 -14.02 -10.35
N GLU A 302 -12.43 -14.73 -9.41
CA GLU A 302 -13.10 -15.69 -8.52
C GLU A 302 -14.20 -15.05 -7.64
N LEU A 303 -14.08 -13.75 -7.30
CA LEU A 303 -15.06 -13.03 -6.49
C LEU A 303 -16.27 -12.53 -7.31
N THR A 304 -16.16 -12.55 -8.63
CA THR A 304 -17.25 -12.10 -9.52
C THR A 304 -18.15 -13.31 -9.78
N PRO A 305 -19.44 -13.31 -9.36
CA PRO A 305 -20.36 -14.38 -9.74
C PRO A 305 -20.38 -14.50 -11.28
N GLY A 306 -20.29 -15.71 -11.80
CA GLY A 306 -20.06 -16.01 -13.20
C GLY A 306 -20.80 -15.09 -14.18
N ARG A 307 -20.05 -14.63 -15.18
CA ARG A 307 -20.60 -14.04 -16.40
C ARG A 307 -21.29 -15.13 -17.21
#